data_fa3821d0f1eb1521def44eefbc811a0a
#
_entry.id   fa3821d0f1eb1521def44eefbc811a0a
#
_cell.length_a   1.000
_cell.length_b   1.000
_cell.length_c   1.000
_cell.angle_alpha   90.00
_cell.angle_beta   90.00
_cell.angle_gamma   90.00
#
_symmetry.space_group_name_H-M   'P 1'
#
loop_
_entity.id
_entity.type
_entity.pdbx_description
1 polymer ?
#
loop_
_entity_poly.entity_id
_entity_poly.type
_entity_poly.pdbx_seq_one_letter_code
_entity_poly.pdbx_strand_id
1 'polypeptide(L)'
;ISGGTFTGAVFGGSVADNYGEKQADSDSSKPKLSIKTGVSSLLIEGGTFDSSDFGVFGGSAALGKQSSTVSSGSSVSIDNTSNTKIDIAGRVVGGDLLGFGGKDNYATSSKITGSTSVSITGSGVIEIHKSVIGGSLLHLTLDGESSSSSISGTSSVIVNAANAVLKDEVIGGSYVRQGNPNGANTANNVTVES
;
A
#
# COMPACT_ATOMS: atom_id res chain seq x y z
N ILE A 1 -1.88 17.19 -0.56
CA ILE A 1 -3.11 17.18 0.27
C ILE A 1 -2.85 18.08 1.45
N SER A 2 -3.51 19.22 1.51
CA SER A 2 -3.31 20.22 2.57
C SER A 2 -4.45 20.24 3.62
N GLY A 3 -5.46 19.38 3.49
CA GLY A 3 -6.56 19.25 4.45
C GLY A 3 -7.72 18.43 3.92
N GLY A 4 -8.78 18.31 4.71
CA GLY A 4 -10.00 17.56 4.41
C GLY A 4 -10.09 16.25 5.17
N THR A 5 -11.22 15.55 5.00
CA THR A 5 -11.47 14.22 5.58
C THR A 5 -11.60 13.19 4.47
N PHE A 6 -10.83 12.11 4.56
CA PHE A 6 -10.78 11.04 3.58
C PHE A 6 -11.22 9.74 4.24
N THR A 7 -12.30 9.15 3.74
CA THR A 7 -12.91 7.92 4.30
C THR A 7 -12.50 6.64 3.55
N GLY A 8 -11.77 6.78 2.45
CA GLY A 8 -11.25 5.67 1.66
C GLY A 8 -9.72 5.63 1.63
N ALA A 9 -9.17 4.67 0.88
CA ALA A 9 -7.74 4.62 0.61
C ALA A 9 -7.29 5.77 -0.30
N VAL A 10 -6.09 6.28 -0.07
CA VAL A 10 -5.47 7.32 -0.90
C VAL A 10 -4.22 6.76 -1.55
N PHE A 11 -4.11 6.91 -2.87
CA PHE A 11 -2.99 6.42 -3.66
C PHE A 11 -2.31 7.56 -4.41
N GLY A 12 -0.99 7.56 -4.41
CA GLY A 12 -0.19 8.45 -5.25
C GLY A 12 -0.16 8.01 -6.72
N GLY A 13 -0.32 6.71 -6.96
CA GLY A 13 -0.36 6.08 -8.28
C GLY A 13 -1.78 5.74 -8.76
N SER A 14 -1.88 4.69 -9.53
CA SER A 14 -3.11 4.22 -10.16
C SER A 14 -3.69 3.00 -9.45
N VAL A 15 -4.99 2.76 -9.60
CA VAL A 15 -5.67 1.59 -9.03
C VAL A 15 -6.15 0.69 -10.16
N ALA A 16 -5.73 -0.59 -10.13
CA ALA A 16 -6.31 -1.67 -10.92
C ALA A 16 -7.16 -2.52 -9.99
N ASP A 17 -8.46 -2.38 -10.09
CA ASP A 17 -9.43 -3.10 -9.28
C ASP A 17 -10.40 -3.89 -10.17
N ASN A 18 -10.56 -5.16 -9.85
CA ASN A 18 -11.58 -6.02 -10.46
C ASN A 18 -12.58 -6.52 -9.39
N TYR A 19 -12.73 -5.74 -8.34
CA TYR A 19 -13.62 -6.08 -7.24
C TYR A 19 -15.08 -5.91 -7.65
N GLY A 20 -15.78 -7.01 -7.83
CA GLY A 20 -17.21 -7.01 -8.12
C GLY A 20 -17.66 -7.66 -9.43
N GLU A 21 -16.79 -7.87 -10.39
CA GLU A 21 -17.11 -8.78 -11.47
C GLU A 21 -16.99 -10.22 -10.96
N LYS A 22 -18.13 -10.91 -10.86
CA LYS A 22 -18.16 -12.39 -10.77
C LYS A 22 -17.55 -12.94 -12.06
N GLN A 23 -16.24 -12.95 -12.15
CA GLN A 23 -15.54 -13.63 -13.20
C GLN A 23 -15.73 -15.12 -12.96
N ALA A 24 -16.44 -15.79 -13.85
CA ALA A 24 -16.44 -17.24 -13.86
C ALA A 24 -14.99 -17.71 -13.97
N ASP A 25 -14.54 -18.50 -13.02
CA ASP A 25 -13.13 -18.85 -12.76
C ASP A 25 -12.41 -19.58 -13.89
N SER A 26 -13.12 -19.90 -14.97
CA SER A 26 -12.61 -20.65 -16.12
C SER A 26 -12.21 -19.78 -17.31
N ASP A 27 -12.45 -18.47 -17.29
CA ASP A 27 -12.15 -17.63 -18.45
C ASP A 27 -10.74 -17.04 -18.40
N SER A 28 -9.76 -17.88 -18.78
CA SER A 28 -8.38 -17.44 -19.00
C SER A 28 -8.23 -16.44 -20.18
N SER A 29 -9.30 -16.20 -20.93
CA SER A 29 -9.29 -15.33 -22.11
C SER A 29 -9.50 -13.85 -21.78
N LYS A 30 -9.97 -13.51 -20.58
CA LYS A 30 -10.10 -12.10 -20.18
C LYS A 30 -8.73 -11.46 -19.91
N PRO A 31 -8.45 -10.31 -20.49
CA PRO A 31 -7.16 -9.68 -20.34
C PRO A 31 -6.88 -9.33 -18.87
N LYS A 32 -5.70 -9.72 -18.39
CA LYS A 32 -5.16 -9.28 -17.14
C LYS A 32 -4.97 -7.76 -17.21
N LEU A 33 -5.67 -7.01 -16.38
CA LEU A 33 -5.47 -5.57 -16.36
C LEU A 33 -4.06 -5.28 -15.83
N SER A 34 -3.30 -4.51 -16.59
CA SER A 34 -1.96 -4.06 -16.19
C SER A 34 -1.93 -2.54 -16.21
N ILE A 35 -1.57 -1.95 -15.08
CA ILE A 35 -1.38 -0.50 -14.98
C ILE A 35 0.10 -0.16 -14.94
N LYS A 36 0.44 0.96 -15.59
CA LYS A 36 1.78 1.54 -15.54
C LYS A 36 1.69 2.97 -15.07
N THR A 37 2.48 3.29 -14.06
CA THR A 37 2.62 4.62 -13.49
C THR A 37 4.08 5.04 -13.60
N GLY A 38 4.35 6.30 -13.87
CA GLY A 38 5.71 6.86 -13.85
C GLY A 38 6.24 6.99 -12.42
N VAL A 39 6.67 8.16 -12.04
CA VAL A 39 6.92 8.51 -10.63
C VAL A 39 5.57 8.57 -9.91
N SER A 40 5.50 7.94 -8.78
CA SER A 40 4.32 7.97 -7.91
C SER A 40 4.69 8.62 -6.59
N SER A 41 4.04 9.73 -6.25
CA SER A 41 4.32 10.44 -5.00
C SER A 41 3.08 11.07 -4.41
N LEU A 42 3.02 11.08 -3.10
CA LEU A 42 1.95 11.69 -2.33
C LEU A 42 2.55 12.59 -1.25
N LEU A 43 2.19 13.86 -1.27
CA LEU A 43 2.52 14.81 -0.22
C LEU A 43 1.27 15.11 0.62
N ILE A 44 1.39 14.96 1.94
CA ILE A 44 0.35 15.24 2.93
C ILE A 44 0.85 16.33 3.87
N GLU A 45 0.18 17.46 3.87
CA GLU A 45 0.47 18.64 4.71
C GLU A 45 -0.68 18.92 5.71
N GLY A 46 -1.76 18.14 5.64
CA GLY A 46 -2.90 18.25 6.54
C GLY A 46 -3.99 17.25 6.24
N GLY A 47 -4.96 17.13 7.13
CA GLY A 47 -6.17 16.34 6.94
C GLY A 47 -6.31 15.16 7.90
N THR A 48 -7.49 14.53 7.82
CA THR A 48 -7.87 13.34 8.57
C THR A 48 -8.16 12.21 7.59
N PHE A 49 -7.59 11.04 7.84
CA PHE A 49 -7.70 9.85 7.00
C PHE A 49 -8.35 8.73 7.82
N ASP A 50 -9.67 8.62 7.74
CA ASP A 50 -10.49 7.78 8.63
C ASP A 50 -10.55 6.30 8.23
N SER A 51 -9.92 5.88 7.13
CA SER A 51 -9.92 4.49 6.71
C SER A 51 -8.96 3.64 7.54
N SER A 52 -9.47 2.94 8.54
CA SER A 52 -8.68 2.04 9.40
C SER A 52 -8.21 0.76 8.69
N ASP A 53 -8.93 0.31 7.65
CA ASP A 53 -8.60 -0.93 6.94
C ASP A 53 -7.52 -0.74 5.87
N PHE A 54 -7.49 0.44 5.28
CA PHE A 54 -6.57 0.80 4.21
C PHE A 54 -5.53 1.81 4.68
N GLY A 55 -5.65 3.06 4.27
CA GLY A 55 -4.73 4.14 4.61
C GLY A 55 -4.19 4.86 3.38
N VAL A 56 -2.91 5.17 3.41
CA VAL A 56 -2.21 6.01 2.45
C VAL A 56 -1.09 5.24 1.79
N PHE A 57 -1.03 5.25 0.45
CA PHE A 57 -0.08 4.51 -0.37
C PHE A 57 0.62 5.44 -1.36
N GLY A 58 1.94 5.40 -1.37
CA GLY A 58 2.75 6.17 -2.32
C GLY A 58 2.66 5.62 -3.74
N GLY A 59 2.56 4.31 -3.87
CA GLY A 59 2.48 3.60 -5.14
C GLY A 59 1.06 3.42 -5.66
N SER A 60 0.85 2.30 -6.33
CA SER A 60 -0.39 1.89 -6.98
C SER A 60 -1.08 0.77 -6.22
N ALA A 61 -2.31 0.43 -6.59
CA ALA A 61 -2.98 -0.77 -6.11
C ALA A 61 -3.19 -1.77 -7.24
N ALA A 62 -2.87 -3.04 -6.97
CA ALA A 62 -3.24 -4.17 -7.81
C ALA A 62 -4.07 -5.15 -6.97
N LEU A 63 -5.36 -5.20 -7.26
CA LEU A 63 -6.34 -5.96 -6.51
C LEU A 63 -6.95 -7.07 -7.41
N GLY A 64 -7.06 -8.29 -6.88
CA GLY A 64 -7.47 -9.45 -7.68
C GLY A 64 -6.36 -9.95 -8.61
N LYS A 65 -6.70 -10.40 -9.83
CA LYS A 65 -5.74 -10.94 -10.84
C LYS A 65 -4.96 -9.85 -11.58
N GLN A 66 -4.59 -8.76 -10.93
CA GLN A 66 -4.07 -7.56 -11.58
C GLN A 66 -2.56 -7.41 -11.41
N SER A 67 -1.98 -6.53 -12.19
CA SER A 67 -0.57 -6.16 -12.03
C SER A 67 -0.37 -4.65 -12.07
N SER A 68 0.59 -4.17 -11.29
CA SER A 68 1.03 -2.78 -11.32
C SER A 68 2.52 -2.67 -11.67
N THR A 69 2.88 -1.59 -12.31
CA THR A 69 4.28 -1.22 -12.54
C THR A 69 4.45 0.27 -12.27
N VAL A 70 5.33 0.59 -11.34
CA VAL A 70 5.79 1.98 -11.09
C VAL A 70 7.21 2.08 -11.62
N SER A 71 7.42 2.93 -12.63
CA SER A 71 8.66 2.89 -13.41
C SER A 71 9.82 3.72 -12.85
N SER A 72 9.59 4.52 -11.79
CA SER A 72 10.63 5.43 -11.27
C SER A 72 10.57 5.63 -9.75
N GLY A 73 10.03 4.66 -9.03
CA GLY A 73 9.90 4.71 -7.58
C GLY A 73 8.59 5.32 -7.08
N SER A 74 8.35 5.18 -5.78
CA SER A 74 7.15 5.71 -5.13
C SER A 74 7.44 6.24 -3.73
N SER A 75 6.65 7.22 -3.27
CA SER A 75 6.86 7.81 -1.96
C SER A 75 5.59 8.40 -1.34
N VAL A 76 5.57 8.39 0.00
CA VAL A 76 4.69 9.23 0.81
C VAL A 76 5.55 10.20 1.61
N SER A 77 5.25 11.48 1.52
CA SER A 77 5.82 12.52 2.38
C SER A 77 4.71 13.12 3.22
N ILE A 78 4.88 13.07 4.53
CA ILE A 78 3.98 13.72 5.49
C ILE A 78 4.79 14.85 6.13
N ASP A 79 4.37 16.08 5.90
CA ASP A 79 5.06 17.27 6.39
C ASP A 79 4.08 18.20 7.12
N ASN A 80 4.02 18.10 8.44
CA ASN A 80 3.14 18.94 9.24
C ASN A 80 3.89 20.12 9.85
N THR A 81 3.82 21.25 9.19
CA THR A 81 4.33 22.53 9.71
C THR A 81 3.23 23.39 10.35
N SER A 82 2.00 22.90 10.38
CA SER A 82 0.83 23.61 10.91
C SER A 82 0.52 23.24 12.37
N ASN A 83 -0.37 23.99 13.00
CA ASN A 83 -0.90 23.66 14.32
C ASN A 83 -2.07 22.66 14.27
N THR A 84 -2.52 22.30 13.07
CA THR A 84 -3.59 21.33 12.90
C THR A 84 -3.00 19.91 12.86
N LYS A 85 -3.59 19.00 13.63
CA LYS A 85 -3.17 17.61 13.67
C LYS A 85 -3.39 16.94 12.29
N ILE A 86 -2.41 16.16 11.83
CA ILE A 86 -2.61 15.15 10.79
C ILE A 86 -2.95 13.85 11.49
N ASP A 87 -4.09 13.25 11.15
CA ASP A 87 -4.60 12.04 11.78
C ASP A 87 -4.84 10.96 10.70
N ILE A 88 -4.11 9.83 10.79
CA ILE A 88 -4.19 8.73 9.84
C ILE A 88 -4.57 7.45 10.58
N ALA A 89 -5.85 7.06 10.50
CA ALA A 89 -6.38 5.85 11.13
C ALA A 89 -5.83 4.55 10.51
N GLY A 90 -5.45 4.59 9.25
CA GLY A 90 -4.90 3.47 8.48
C GLY A 90 -3.38 3.39 8.49
N ARG A 91 -2.85 2.61 7.54
CA ARG A 91 -1.41 2.45 7.31
C ARG A 91 -0.85 3.56 6.43
N VAL A 92 0.45 3.76 6.53
CA VAL A 92 1.21 4.58 5.58
C VAL A 92 2.24 3.69 4.89
N VAL A 93 2.16 3.59 3.57
CA VAL A 93 2.94 2.66 2.76
C VAL A 93 3.64 3.41 1.63
N GLY A 94 4.96 3.31 1.54
CA GLY A 94 5.75 3.97 0.50
C GLY A 94 5.57 3.36 -0.89
N GLY A 95 5.33 2.05 -0.95
CA GLY A 95 5.14 1.27 -2.17
C GLY A 95 3.66 1.01 -2.52
N ASP A 96 3.43 -0.13 -3.13
CA ASP A 96 2.14 -0.57 -3.65
C ASP A 96 1.30 -1.35 -2.63
N LEU A 97 -0.01 -1.38 -2.86
CA LEU A 97 -0.94 -2.29 -2.21
C LEU A 97 -1.26 -3.47 -3.16
N LEU A 98 -1.08 -4.70 -2.67
CA LEU A 98 -1.39 -5.92 -3.41
C LEU A 98 -2.31 -6.83 -2.60
N GLY A 99 -3.15 -7.59 -3.28
CA GLY A 99 -4.04 -8.56 -2.66
C GLY A 99 -5.49 -8.08 -2.62
N PHE A 100 -6.20 -8.38 -1.54
CA PHE A 100 -7.64 -8.16 -1.39
C PHE A 100 -8.46 -8.83 -2.53
N GLY A 101 -7.94 -9.92 -3.09
CA GLY A 101 -8.63 -10.71 -4.09
C GLY A 101 -9.76 -11.54 -3.48
N GLY A 102 -10.87 -11.64 -4.18
CA GLY A 102 -11.95 -12.58 -3.85
C GLY A 102 -11.50 -14.05 -4.07
N LYS A 103 -12.39 -14.96 -3.86
CA LYS A 103 -12.20 -16.42 -3.95
C LYS A 103 -11.42 -16.85 -5.21
N ASP A 104 -10.51 -17.82 -5.04
CA ASP A 104 -9.88 -18.66 -6.05
C ASP A 104 -8.58 -18.14 -6.71
N ASN A 105 -7.43 -18.59 -6.17
CA ASN A 105 -6.10 -18.65 -6.80
C ASN A 105 -5.65 -17.39 -7.58
N TYR A 106 -5.86 -16.22 -7.03
CA TYR A 106 -5.44 -14.98 -7.68
C TYR A 106 -3.95 -14.71 -7.52
N ALA A 107 -3.30 -14.40 -8.62
CA ALA A 107 -1.92 -13.92 -8.63
C ALA A 107 -1.91 -12.42 -8.89
N THR A 108 -1.51 -11.65 -7.89
CA THR A 108 -1.24 -10.22 -8.04
C THR A 108 0.26 -9.98 -8.15
N SER A 109 0.65 -9.00 -8.90
CA SER A 109 2.06 -8.66 -9.02
C SER A 109 2.28 -7.14 -9.04
N SER A 110 3.36 -6.71 -8.40
CA SER A 110 3.84 -5.34 -8.45
C SER A 110 5.31 -5.31 -8.80
N LYS A 111 5.69 -4.35 -9.63
CA LYS A 111 7.09 -4.04 -9.92
C LYS A 111 7.31 -2.54 -9.77
N ILE A 112 8.17 -2.17 -8.85
CA ILE A 112 8.61 -0.77 -8.68
C ILE A 112 10.07 -0.71 -9.11
N THR A 113 10.34 0.04 -10.18
CA THR A 113 11.72 0.33 -10.61
C THR A 113 12.15 1.61 -9.90
N GLY A 114 13.19 1.50 -9.06
CA GLY A 114 13.62 2.60 -8.18
C GLY A 114 13.27 2.35 -6.72
N SER A 115 13.42 3.36 -5.90
CA SER A 115 13.26 3.26 -4.45
C SER A 115 11.83 3.57 -4.00
N THR A 116 11.48 3.07 -2.82
CA THR A 116 10.25 3.43 -2.13
C THR A 116 10.54 4.07 -0.79
N SER A 117 9.72 5.03 -0.36
CA SER A 117 9.97 5.70 0.92
C SER A 117 8.72 6.26 1.57
N VAL A 118 8.77 6.30 2.90
CA VAL A 118 7.91 7.15 3.73
C VAL A 118 8.80 8.14 4.45
N SER A 119 8.48 9.43 4.35
CA SER A 119 9.14 10.50 5.08
C SER A 119 8.11 11.22 5.95
N ILE A 120 8.40 11.35 7.23
CA ILE A 120 7.54 12.02 8.22
C ILE A 120 8.34 13.15 8.84
N THR A 121 7.95 14.39 8.58
CA THR A 121 8.67 15.61 8.95
C THR A 121 7.72 16.66 9.54
N GLY A 122 8.30 17.75 10.02
CA GLY A 122 7.57 18.91 10.52
C GLY A 122 7.51 19.00 12.05
N SER A 123 6.94 20.10 12.52
CA SER A 123 6.83 20.45 13.96
C SER A 123 5.42 20.24 14.53
N GLY A 124 4.43 20.08 13.66
CA GLY A 124 3.04 19.85 14.06
C GLY A 124 2.79 18.42 14.52
N VAL A 125 1.61 18.18 15.06
CA VAL A 125 1.20 16.86 15.56
C VAL A 125 0.85 15.95 14.39
N ILE A 126 1.47 14.77 14.35
CA ILE A 126 1.17 13.70 13.37
C ILE A 126 0.84 12.44 14.16
N GLU A 127 -0.29 11.84 13.92
CA GLU A 127 -0.70 10.60 14.56
C GLU A 127 -1.04 9.55 13.49
N ILE A 128 -0.38 8.37 13.55
CA ILE A 128 -0.59 7.25 12.64
C ILE A 128 -0.95 6.03 13.49
N HIS A 129 -2.12 5.47 13.25
CA HIS A 129 -2.70 4.43 14.11
C HIS A 129 -2.32 3.01 13.73
N LYS A 130 -1.81 2.80 12.52
CA LYS A 130 -1.35 1.50 12.00
C LYS A 130 0.09 1.59 11.52
N SER A 131 0.60 0.48 11.00
CA SER A 131 2.00 0.34 10.59
C SER A 131 2.43 1.38 9.54
N VAL A 132 3.69 1.81 9.63
CA VAL A 132 4.38 2.63 8.63
C VAL A 132 5.37 1.73 7.88
N ILE A 133 5.22 1.61 6.57
CA ILE A 133 5.93 0.63 5.74
C ILE A 133 6.64 1.35 4.60
N GLY A 134 7.96 1.22 4.52
CA GLY A 134 8.77 1.85 3.46
C GLY A 134 8.57 1.20 2.10
N GLY A 135 8.39 -0.10 2.06
CA GLY A 135 8.13 -0.91 0.85
C GLY A 135 6.66 -1.05 0.51
N SER A 136 6.29 -2.20 -0.06
CA SER A 136 4.92 -2.54 -0.45
C SER A 136 4.19 -3.33 0.65
N LEU A 137 2.87 -3.24 0.64
CA LEU A 137 1.99 -4.05 1.48
C LEU A 137 1.34 -5.16 0.64
N LEU A 138 1.60 -6.41 1.00
CA LEU A 138 0.94 -7.59 0.45
C LEU A 138 -0.08 -8.08 1.47
N HIS A 139 -1.37 -7.98 1.14
CA HIS A 139 -2.46 -8.41 2.01
C HIS A 139 -3.17 -9.61 1.42
N LEU A 140 -2.78 -10.80 1.86
CA LEU A 140 -3.35 -12.06 1.44
C LEU A 140 -4.53 -12.41 2.35
N THR A 141 -5.72 -12.48 1.81
CA THR A 141 -6.95 -12.71 2.58
C THR A 141 -7.47 -14.13 2.49
N LEU A 142 -7.08 -14.87 1.46
CA LEU A 142 -7.62 -16.20 1.14
C LEU A 142 -6.51 -17.24 0.92
N ASP A 143 -6.91 -18.50 1.02
CA ASP A 143 -6.05 -19.64 0.72
C ASP A 143 -5.77 -19.74 -0.79
N GLY A 144 -4.52 -20.08 -1.15
CA GLY A 144 -4.11 -20.30 -2.54
C GLY A 144 -3.78 -19.01 -3.31
N GLU A 145 -3.83 -17.85 -2.69
CA GLU A 145 -3.37 -16.60 -3.32
C GLU A 145 -1.86 -16.62 -3.53
N SER A 146 -1.42 -16.17 -4.69
CA SER A 146 -0.02 -15.87 -4.94
C SER A 146 0.15 -14.39 -5.23
N SER A 147 1.08 -13.75 -4.53
CA SER A 147 1.39 -12.34 -4.75
C SER A 147 2.89 -12.12 -4.78
N SER A 148 3.33 -11.28 -5.67
CA SER A 148 4.73 -10.92 -5.77
C SER A 148 4.92 -9.42 -5.80
N SER A 149 5.91 -8.93 -5.05
CA SER A 149 6.36 -7.54 -5.11
C SER A 149 7.86 -7.50 -5.34
N SER A 150 8.27 -6.69 -6.29
CA SER A 150 9.67 -6.45 -6.60
C SER A 150 9.95 -4.95 -6.57
N ILE A 151 10.97 -4.55 -5.82
CA ILE A 151 11.44 -3.16 -5.71
C ILE A 151 12.93 -3.18 -6.04
N SER A 152 13.35 -2.54 -7.14
CA SER A 152 14.74 -2.61 -7.59
C SER A 152 15.69 -1.64 -6.87
N GLY A 153 15.16 -0.73 -6.08
CA GLY A 153 15.93 0.21 -5.26
C GLY A 153 15.81 -0.11 -3.78
N THR A 154 16.07 0.88 -2.95
CA THR A 154 15.94 0.76 -1.49
C THR A 154 14.53 1.08 -1.02
N SER A 155 14.10 0.42 0.06
CA SER A 155 12.88 0.78 0.79
C SER A 155 13.26 1.40 2.13
N SER A 156 12.65 2.54 2.48
CA SER A 156 13.02 3.25 3.72
C SER A 156 11.85 3.96 4.39
N VAL A 157 11.98 4.12 5.71
CA VAL A 157 11.15 5.02 6.52
C VAL A 157 12.07 5.99 7.22
N ILE A 158 11.79 7.28 7.08
CA ILE A 158 12.51 8.37 7.74
C ILE A 158 11.52 9.12 8.62
N VAL A 159 11.78 9.19 9.91
CA VAL A 159 10.97 9.94 10.86
C VAL A 159 11.84 11.04 11.46
N ASN A 160 11.55 12.28 11.10
CA ASN A 160 12.21 13.48 11.60
C ASN A 160 11.15 14.54 11.93
N ALA A 161 10.18 14.15 12.75
CA ALA A 161 9.10 15.00 13.23
C ALA A 161 9.08 14.98 14.76
N ALA A 162 9.09 16.15 15.36
CA ALA A 162 9.20 16.30 16.82
C ALA A 162 7.97 15.74 17.58
N ASN A 163 6.79 15.79 16.95
CA ASN A 163 5.50 15.44 17.55
C ASN A 163 4.79 14.33 16.77
N ALA A 164 5.53 13.34 16.23
CA ALA A 164 4.95 12.16 15.59
C ALA A 164 4.65 11.06 16.62
N VAL A 165 3.43 10.56 16.60
CA VAL A 165 2.99 9.40 17.37
C VAL A 165 2.66 8.27 16.40
N LEU A 166 3.50 7.23 16.38
CA LEU A 166 3.32 6.03 15.58
C LEU A 166 2.87 4.91 16.52
N LYS A 167 1.63 4.44 16.36
CA LYS A 167 0.99 3.54 17.33
C LYS A 167 1.22 2.05 17.04
N ASP A 168 1.84 1.75 15.91
CA ASP A 168 2.09 0.38 15.47
C ASP A 168 3.50 0.26 14.87
N GLU A 169 3.81 -0.80 14.17
CA GLU A 169 5.14 -1.13 13.66
C GLU A 169 5.67 -0.11 12.64
N VAL A 170 6.98 0.09 12.64
CA VAL A 170 7.71 0.84 11.60
C VAL A 170 8.63 -0.14 10.87
N ILE A 171 8.40 -0.33 9.58
CA ILE A 171 9.05 -1.34 8.75
C ILE A 171 9.73 -0.67 7.56
N GLY A 172 11.07 -0.75 7.49
CA GLY A 172 11.84 -0.17 6.37
C GLY A 172 11.57 -0.87 5.03
N GLY A 173 11.37 -2.18 5.04
CA GLY A 173 11.09 -3.02 3.87
C GLY A 173 9.60 -3.16 3.54
N SER A 174 9.28 -4.22 2.79
CA SER A 174 7.89 -4.61 2.50
C SER A 174 7.29 -5.46 3.61
N TYR A 175 5.98 -5.45 3.71
CA TYR A 175 5.24 -6.18 4.72
C TYR A 175 4.23 -7.14 4.10
N VAL A 176 4.23 -8.37 4.58
CA VAL A 176 3.27 -9.39 4.16
C VAL A 176 2.33 -9.68 5.32
N ARG A 177 1.04 -9.42 5.10
CA ARG A 177 -0.01 -9.81 6.03
C ARG A 177 -0.80 -10.96 5.45
N GLN A 178 -0.79 -12.09 6.12
CA GLN A 178 -1.62 -13.24 5.80
C GLN A 178 -2.78 -13.30 6.79
N GLY A 179 -3.99 -13.15 6.29
CA GLY A 179 -5.21 -13.43 7.05
C GLY A 179 -5.78 -14.76 6.59
N ASN A 180 -5.87 -15.74 7.49
CA ASN A 180 -6.64 -16.95 7.24
C ASN A 180 -7.85 -16.98 8.16
N PRO A 181 -9.03 -16.55 7.72
CA PRO A 181 -10.22 -16.54 8.56
C PRO A 181 -10.76 -17.95 8.90
N ASN A 182 -10.31 -19.01 8.20
CA ASN A 182 -10.90 -20.36 8.29
C ASN A 182 -9.94 -21.46 8.76
N GLY A 183 -8.71 -21.15 9.10
CA GLY A 183 -7.76 -22.12 9.70
C GLY A 183 -7.27 -23.25 8.80
N ALA A 184 -7.54 -23.23 7.50
CA ALA A 184 -6.99 -24.16 6.54
C ALA A 184 -5.57 -23.75 6.12
N ASN A 185 -4.59 -24.63 6.31
CA ASN A 185 -3.19 -24.42 5.96
C ASN A 185 -2.95 -24.69 4.47
N THR A 186 -3.44 -23.87 3.57
CA THR A 186 -2.95 -23.88 2.19
C THR A 186 -1.82 -22.86 2.05
N ALA A 187 -0.70 -23.30 1.52
CA ALA A 187 0.48 -22.46 1.37
C ALA A 187 0.22 -21.34 0.34
N ASN A 188 0.30 -20.11 0.80
CA ASN A 188 0.35 -18.95 -0.08
C ASN A 188 1.79 -18.75 -0.56
N ASN A 189 1.97 -18.55 -1.86
CA ASN A 189 3.28 -18.23 -2.42
C ASN A 189 3.48 -16.72 -2.42
N VAL A 190 4.42 -16.24 -1.62
CA VAL A 190 4.79 -14.83 -1.55
C VAL A 190 6.25 -14.69 -1.93
N THR A 191 6.53 -13.81 -2.87
CA THR A 191 7.88 -13.42 -3.23
C THR A 191 8.03 -11.91 -3.01
N VAL A 192 9.02 -11.53 -2.21
CA VAL A 192 9.45 -10.14 -2.03
C VAL A 192 10.91 -10.06 -2.41
N GLU A 193 11.22 -9.27 -3.42
CA GLU A 193 12.56 -8.98 -3.87
C GLU A 193 12.87 -7.50 -3.64
N SER A 194 14.03 -7.22 -3.09
CA SER A 194 14.54 -5.87 -2.80
C SER A 194 15.98 -5.74 -3.26
#